data_5af2b95a8c982a6de67899b5c5e46b82
#
_entry.id   5af2b95a8c982a6de67899b5c5e46b82
#
_cell.length_a   1.000
_cell.length_b   1.000
_cell.length_c   1.000
_cell.angle_alpha   90.00
_cell.angle_beta   90.00
_cell.angle_gamma   90.00
#
_symmetry.space_group_name_H-M   'P 1'
#
loop_
_entity.id
_entity.type
_entity.pdbx_description
1 polymer ?
#
loop_
_entity_poly.entity_id
_entity_poly.type
_entity_poly.pdbx_seq_one_letter_code
_entity_poly.pdbx_strand_id
1 'polypeptide(L)'
;MTGTALILNPSHRWAAHAEAALQKLTRIRTYQTTPESPGGEQTRQALEDGCDAVVVAGGDGTVRLVAGVLAGTEVPLGILPTGTACIYARNLGLPRRLKALRRALYGRIIRADIGWAKIDAQPPTPFLVACGMGRDAEAIAQVSSRLKRRIGWLAYADAGFRVLQRRPMHLQVNGEPVAAWSVLVGNVGRLPLAHLFPGARPDDALLHAIRIWPERPGHWLGITARGLLHDPRPAARLERWESTHVEVCSPAPAPVHVDGDLMPPARRLHLSIQPGAVLIR
;
A
#
# COMPACT_ATOMS: atom_id res chain seq x y z
N MET A 1 31.53 -10.54 -7.21
CA MET A 1 30.48 -11.58 -7.10
C MET A 1 29.22 -10.87 -6.68
N THR A 2 28.30 -10.76 -7.57
CA THR A 2 26.95 -10.23 -7.37
C THR A 2 26.22 -11.10 -6.34
N GLY A 3 25.55 -10.49 -5.38
CA GLY A 3 24.93 -11.19 -4.25
C GLY A 3 23.48 -10.75 -4.02
N THR A 4 22.70 -11.63 -3.41
CA THR A 4 21.32 -11.31 -3.04
C THR A 4 21.31 -10.61 -1.67
N ALA A 5 20.71 -9.41 -1.60
CA ALA A 5 20.42 -8.75 -0.35
C ALA A 5 19.14 -9.30 0.28
N LEU A 6 19.12 -9.48 1.59
CA LEU A 6 17.92 -9.70 2.38
C LEU A 6 17.63 -8.48 3.25
N ILE A 7 16.58 -7.75 2.94
CA ILE A 7 16.06 -6.69 3.81
C ILE A 7 15.10 -7.34 4.79
N LEU A 8 15.48 -7.40 6.05
CA LEU A 8 14.82 -8.19 7.08
C LEU A 8 14.24 -7.30 8.18
N ASN A 9 12.93 -7.40 8.40
CA ASN A 9 12.32 -6.81 9.58
C ASN A 9 12.37 -7.81 10.76
N PRO A 10 13.27 -7.61 11.74
CA PRO A 10 13.50 -8.57 12.81
C PRO A 10 12.33 -8.68 13.79
N SER A 11 11.41 -7.72 13.82
CA SER A 11 10.24 -7.74 14.72
C SER A 11 9.18 -8.78 14.31
N HIS A 12 9.25 -9.32 13.10
CA HIS A 12 8.33 -10.36 12.66
C HIS A 12 8.78 -11.74 13.13
N ARG A 13 7.86 -12.48 13.74
CA ARG A 13 8.11 -13.83 14.29
C ARG A 13 8.72 -14.84 13.29
N TRP A 14 8.63 -14.59 12.00
CA TRP A 14 9.17 -15.43 10.93
C TRP A 14 10.51 -14.96 10.40
N ALA A 15 11.07 -13.87 10.92
CA ALA A 15 12.29 -13.25 10.42
C ALA A 15 13.48 -14.24 10.40
N ALA A 16 13.84 -14.81 11.55
CA ALA A 16 14.93 -15.77 11.66
C ALA A 16 14.74 -17.02 10.78
N HIS A 17 13.49 -17.51 10.67
CA HIS A 17 13.20 -18.64 9.80
C HIS A 17 13.36 -18.30 8.32
N ALA A 18 12.97 -17.10 7.91
CA ALA A 18 13.13 -16.63 6.54
C ALA A 18 14.60 -16.50 6.17
N GLU A 19 15.40 -15.91 7.02
CA GLU A 19 16.85 -15.80 6.85
C GLU A 19 17.54 -17.16 6.73
N ALA A 20 17.34 -18.04 7.72
CA ALA A 20 17.91 -19.37 7.71
C ALA A 20 17.49 -20.22 6.48
N ALA A 21 16.26 -20.05 6.03
CA ALA A 21 15.76 -20.75 4.85
C ALA A 21 16.37 -20.20 3.54
N LEU A 22 16.59 -18.89 3.44
CA LEU A 22 17.25 -18.26 2.29
C LEU A 22 18.74 -18.66 2.22
N GLN A 23 19.45 -18.66 3.36
CA GLN A 23 20.86 -19.05 3.45
C GLN A 23 21.14 -20.46 2.93
N LYS A 24 20.14 -21.37 3.03
CA LYS A 24 20.23 -22.74 2.48
C LYS A 24 20.09 -22.79 0.96
N LEU A 25 19.53 -21.76 0.34
CA LEU A 25 19.23 -21.74 -1.10
C LEU A 25 20.22 -20.89 -1.91
N THR A 26 20.74 -19.85 -1.30
CA THR A 26 21.65 -18.91 -1.97
C THR A 26 22.51 -18.15 -0.96
N ARG A 27 23.62 -17.59 -1.44
CA ARG A 27 24.42 -16.67 -0.64
C ARG A 27 23.69 -15.33 -0.47
N ILE A 28 23.37 -14.96 0.76
CA ILE A 28 22.70 -13.71 1.07
C ILE A 28 23.57 -12.81 1.97
N ARG A 29 23.35 -11.50 1.83
CA ARG A 29 23.82 -10.47 2.77
C ARG A 29 22.57 -9.87 3.44
N THR A 30 22.49 -9.95 4.77
CA THR A 30 21.32 -9.49 5.52
C THR A 30 21.49 -8.05 6.00
N TYR A 31 20.47 -7.23 5.78
CA TYR A 31 20.33 -5.86 6.25
C TYR A 31 19.06 -5.78 7.09
N GLN A 32 19.23 -5.55 8.38
CA GLN A 32 18.10 -5.49 9.31
C GLN A 32 17.49 -4.10 9.34
N THR A 33 16.17 -4.03 9.35
CA THR A 33 15.42 -2.77 9.50
C THR A 33 15.23 -2.42 10.98
N THR A 34 15.06 -1.11 11.25
CA THR A 34 14.63 -0.58 12.54
C THR A 34 13.33 0.21 12.38
N PRO A 35 12.67 0.62 13.46
CA PRO A 35 11.52 1.52 13.38
C PRO A 35 11.83 2.84 12.69
N GLU A 36 13.05 3.40 12.90
CA GLU A 36 13.53 4.67 12.32
C GLU A 36 13.98 4.51 10.87
N SER A 37 14.45 3.31 10.50
CA SER A 37 14.91 2.98 9.15
C SER A 37 14.25 1.68 8.67
N PRO A 38 13.00 1.78 8.17
CA PRO A 38 12.16 0.61 7.90
C PRO A 38 12.38 -0.05 6.53
N GLY A 39 13.54 0.14 5.90
CA GLY A 39 13.97 -0.63 4.72
C GLY A 39 14.59 0.17 3.59
N GLY A 40 14.29 1.46 3.46
CA GLY A 40 14.81 2.28 2.35
C GLY A 40 16.33 2.45 2.39
N GLU A 41 16.89 2.78 3.55
CA GLU A 41 18.33 2.96 3.75
C GLU A 41 19.09 1.65 3.55
N GLN A 42 18.59 0.57 4.13
CA GLN A 42 19.15 -0.77 3.96
C GLN A 42 19.20 -1.20 2.49
N THR A 43 18.21 -0.78 1.71
CA THR A 43 18.18 -1.09 0.28
C THR A 43 19.23 -0.28 -0.48
N ARG A 44 19.40 1.02 -0.16
CA ARG A 44 20.48 1.83 -0.76
C ARG A 44 21.86 1.23 -0.45
N GLN A 45 22.10 0.88 0.82
CA GLN A 45 23.32 0.22 1.24
C GLN A 45 23.56 -1.10 0.49
N ALA A 46 22.52 -1.90 0.28
CA ALA A 46 22.63 -3.14 -0.48
C ALA A 46 23.02 -2.90 -1.95
N LEU A 47 22.50 -1.84 -2.58
CA LEU A 47 22.88 -1.45 -3.95
C LEU A 47 24.32 -0.94 -4.01
N GLU A 48 24.76 -0.12 -3.06
CA GLU A 48 26.14 0.36 -2.92
C GLU A 48 27.12 -0.80 -2.71
N ASP A 49 26.71 -1.80 -1.95
CA ASP A 49 27.47 -3.05 -1.74
C ASP A 49 27.50 -3.98 -2.95
N GLY A 50 26.86 -3.59 -4.07
CA GLY A 50 26.87 -4.32 -5.34
C GLY A 50 25.94 -5.53 -5.38
N CYS A 51 24.87 -5.55 -4.56
CA CYS A 51 23.85 -6.60 -4.69
C CYS A 51 23.02 -6.41 -5.96
N ASP A 52 22.81 -7.51 -6.70
CA ASP A 52 22.08 -7.56 -7.98
C ASP A 52 20.64 -8.10 -7.86
N ALA A 53 20.25 -8.48 -6.66
CA ALA A 53 18.87 -8.86 -6.33
C ALA A 53 18.57 -8.49 -4.87
N VAL A 54 17.34 -8.09 -4.61
CA VAL A 54 16.87 -7.78 -3.25
C VAL A 54 15.69 -8.70 -2.92
N VAL A 55 15.74 -9.32 -1.74
CA VAL A 55 14.61 -10.03 -1.14
C VAL A 55 14.18 -9.27 0.10
N VAL A 56 12.91 -8.96 0.22
CA VAL A 56 12.35 -8.32 1.42
C VAL A 56 11.53 -9.31 2.23
N ALA A 57 11.89 -9.51 3.49
CA ALA A 57 11.10 -10.26 4.48
C ALA A 57 10.46 -9.27 5.45
N GLY A 58 9.24 -8.83 5.12
CA GLY A 58 8.57 -7.77 5.85
C GLY A 58 7.06 -7.70 5.60
N GLY A 59 6.46 -6.61 6.09
CA GLY A 59 5.08 -6.19 5.82
C GLY A 59 5.01 -5.18 4.68
N ASP A 60 3.79 -4.69 4.39
CA ASP A 60 3.53 -3.76 3.27
C ASP A 60 4.39 -2.48 3.35
N GLY A 61 4.58 -1.90 4.55
CA GLY A 61 5.39 -0.69 4.73
C GLY A 61 6.87 -0.90 4.35
N THR A 62 7.49 -2.02 4.75
CA THR A 62 8.87 -2.33 4.36
C THR A 62 8.96 -2.61 2.85
N VAL A 63 8.02 -3.40 2.30
CA VAL A 63 7.97 -3.70 0.86
C VAL A 63 7.87 -2.42 0.05
N ARG A 64 7.01 -1.48 0.45
CA ARG A 64 6.81 -0.18 -0.19
C ARG A 64 8.10 0.64 -0.27
N LEU A 65 8.83 0.76 0.85
CA LEU A 65 10.05 1.55 0.92
C LEU A 65 11.20 0.93 0.12
N VAL A 66 11.31 -0.39 0.16
CA VAL A 66 12.26 -1.15 -0.67
C VAL A 66 11.95 -0.95 -2.15
N ALA A 67 10.68 -1.11 -2.55
CA ALA A 67 10.24 -0.90 -3.93
C ALA A 67 10.49 0.54 -4.39
N GLY A 68 10.28 1.54 -3.52
CA GLY A 68 10.55 2.94 -3.82
C GLY A 68 12.03 3.23 -4.14
N VAL A 69 12.95 2.57 -3.46
CA VAL A 69 14.40 2.69 -3.76
C VAL A 69 14.78 1.95 -5.04
N LEU A 70 14.14 0.81 -5.31
CA LEU A 70 14.41 0.01 -6.50
C LEU A 70 13.71 0.54 -7.77
N ALA A 71 12.80 1.51 -7.63
CA ALA A 71 12.08 2.07 -8.75
C ALA A 71 13.03 2.67 -9.81
N GLY A 72 12.89 2.23 -11.06
CA GLY A 72 13.75 2.62 -12.17
C GLY A 72 15.10 1.91 -12.23
N THR A 73 15.38 0.95 -11.34
CA THR A 73 16.56 0.09 -11.43
C THR A 73 16.24 -1.24 -12.11
N GLU A 74 17.27 -1.94 -12.58
CA GLU A 74 17.14 -3.31 -13.12
C GLU A 74 17.34 -4.39 -12.04
N VAL A 75 17.35 -4.02 -10.75
CA VAL A 75 17.51 -4.93 -9.61
C VAL A 75 16.17 -5.54 -9.22
N PRO A 76 15.96 -6.85 -9.35
CA PRO A 76 14.68 -7.47 -9.06
C PRO A 76 14.41 -7.57 -7.54
N LEU A 77 13.15 -7.35 -7.18
CA LEU A 77 12.61 -7.46 -5.84
C LEU A 77 11.85 -8.78 -5.65
N GLY A 78 12.35 -9.63 -4.78
CA GLY A 78 11.63 -10.78 -4.26
C GLY A 78 10.89 -10.44 -2.97
N ILE A 79 9.64 -10.89 -2.82
CA ILE A 79 8.83 -10.58 -1.65
C ILE A 79 8.56 -11.85 -0.83
N LEU A 80 8.96 -11.84 0.45
CA LEU A 80 8.57 -12.81 1.46
C LEU A 80 7.56 -12.17 2.42
N PRO A 81 6.26 -12.44 2.25
CA PRO A 81 5.22 -11.79 3.03
C PRO A 81 5.18 -12.34 4.46
N THR A 82 5.92 -11.73 5.38
CA THR A 82 5.99 -12.10 6.79
C THR A 82 5.12 -11.22 7.70
N GLY A 83 4.64 -10.10 7.18
CA GLY A 83 3.75 -9.17 7.88
C GLY A 83 2.33 -9.71 8.09
N THR A 84 1.51 -8.92 8.79
CA THR A 84 0.13 -9.31 9.14
C THR A 84 -0.82 -9.25 7.95
N ALA A 85 -0.85 -8.16 7.22
CA ALA A 85 -1.78 -7.92 6.11
C ALA A 85 -1.21 -8.42 4.78
N CYS A 86 0.00 -8.00 4.41
CA CYS A 86 0.68 -8.33 3.16
C CYS A 86 -0.25 -8.15 1.95
N ILE A 87 -0.88 -6.98 1.86
CA ILE A 87 -1.93 -6.68 0.88
C ILE A 87 -1.37 -6.73 -0.52
N TYR A 88 -0.23 -6.07 -0.74
CA TYR A 88 0.42 -6.05 -2.04
C TYR A 88 0.80 -7.46 -2.53
N ALA A 89 1.45 -8.24 -1.65
CA ALA A 89 1.80 -9.62 -1.96
C ALA A 89 0.59 -10.50 -2.31
N ARG A 90 -0.55 -10.28 -1.67
CA ARG A 90 -1.80 -10.99 -1.99
C ARG A 90 -2.36 -10.60 -3.36
N ASN A 91 -2.28 -9.32 -3.74
CA ASN A 91 -2.68 -8.86 -5.07
C ASN A 91 -1.80 -9.46 -6.18
N LEU A 92 -0.51 -9.68 -5.89
CA LEU A 92 0.42 -10.38 -6.77
C LEU A 92 0.22 -11.91 -6.78
N GLY A 93 -0.71 -12.46 -6.01
CA GLY A 93 -0.93 -13.91 -5.89
C GLY A 93 0.24 -14.64 -5.23
N LEU A 94 1.06 -13.95 -4.42
CA LEU A 94 2.20 -14.58 -3.75
C LEU A 94 1.75 -15.48 -2.62
N PRO A 95 2.32 -16.68 -2.50
CA PRO A 95 2.05 -17.56 -1.38
C PRO A 95 2.59 -16.95 -0.08
N ARG A 96 1.96 -17.31 1.03
CA ARG A 96 2.33 -16.74 2.34
C ARG A 96 3.63 -17.34 2.87
N ARG A 97 4.42 -16.49 3.54
CA ARG A 97 5.61 -16.89 4.31
C ARG A 97 6.64 -17.64 3.45
N LEU A 98 7.21 -18.70 4.03
CA LEU A 98 8.27 -19.49 3.40
C LEU A 98 7.86 -20.20 2.12
N LYS A 99 6.58 -20.37 1.84
CA LYS A 99 6.10 -20.91 0.56
C LYS A 99 6.44 -19.99 -0.62
N ALA A 100 6.73 -18.70 -0.37
CA ALA A 100 7.15 -17.74 -1.37
C ALA A 100 8.65 -17.77 -1.68
N LEU A 101 9.49 -18.49 -0.90
CA LEU A 101 10.95 -18.46 -1.00
C LEU A 101 11.49 -18.69 -2.42
N ARG A 102 11.07 -19.78 -3.06
CA ARG A 102 11.54 -20.08 -4.42
C ARG A 102 11.12 -19.01 -5.42
N ARG A 103 9.89 -18.48 -5.28
CA ARG A 103 9.40 -17.42 -6.15
C ARG A 103 10.15 -16.12 -5.91
N ALA A 104 10.46 -15.76 -4.67
CA ALA A 104 11.22 -14.55 -4.34
C ALA A 104 12.65 -14.56 -4.90
N LEU A 105 13.28 -15.76 -5.01
CA LEU A 105 14.63 -15.90 -5.55
C LEU A 105 14.66 -16.12 -7.06
N TYR A 106 13.75 -16.94 -7.59
CA TYR A 106 13.84 -17.49 -8.94
C TYR A 106 12.54 -17.35 -9.73
N GLY A 107 11.56 -16.58 -9.23
CA GLY A 107 10.30 -16.36 -9.92
C GLY A 107 10.45 -15.60 -11.24
N ARG A 108 9.48 -15.78 -12.13
CA ARG A 108 9.38 -14.95 -13.33
C ARG A 108 9.24 -13.49 -12.92
N ILE A 109 10.04 -12.62 -13.52
CA ILE A 109 9.99 -11.18 -13.31
C ILE A 109 8.78 -10.60 -14.03
N ILE A 110 8.03 -9.77 -13.32
CA ILE A 110 7.02 -8.86 -13.86
C ILE A 110 7.49 -7.42 -13.63
N ARG A 111 7.18 -6.53 -14.57
CA ARG A 111 7.36 -5.09 -14.39
C ARG A 111 6.11 -4.52 -13.73
N ALA A 112 6.23 -4.14 -12.48
CA ALA A 112 5.13 -3.59 -11.72
C ALA A 112 5.23 -2.07 -11.62
N ASP A 113 4.08 -1.44 -11.55
CA ASP A 113 3.94 0.00 -11.40
C ASP A 113 4.14 0.41 -9.94
N ILE A 114 4.60 1.63 -9.73
CA ILE A 114 4.67 2.26 -8.41
C ILE A 114 3.95 3.59 -8.42
N GLY A 115 3.10 3.80 -7.43
CA GLY A 115 2.49 5.09 -7.21
C GLY A 115 3.38 6.00 -6.37
N TRP A 116 3.33 7.29 -6.64
CA TRP A 116 4.02 8.33 -5.89
C TRP A 116 3.04 9.33 -5.32
N ALA A 117 3.12 9.59 -4.02
CA ALA A 117 2.32 10.56 -3.30
C ALA A 117 3.19 11.74 -2.87
N LYS A 118 2.94 12.92 -3.44
CA LYS A 118 3.53 14.18 -3.00
C LYS A 118 2.54 14.90 -2.11
N ILE A 119 2.89 15.05 -0.83
CA ILE A 119 2.05 15.60 0.22
C ILE A 119 2.58 16.99 0.56
N ASP A 120 1.83 18.05 0.23
CA ASP A 120 2.25 19.44 0.35
C ASP A 120 3.68 19.65 -0.22
N ALA A 121 4.60 20.19 0.56
CA ALA A 121 5.99 20.42 0.17
C ALA A 121 6.94 19.25 0.50
N GLN A 122 6.42 18.10 1.00
CA GLN A 122 7.25 16.97 1.37
C GLN A 122 7.80 16.23 0.14
N PRO A 123 8.93 15.52 0.27
CA PRO A 123 9.42 14.63 -0.77
C PRO A 123 8.37 13.58 -1.17
N PRO A 124 8.33 13.15 -2.43
CA PRO A 124 7.41 12.10 -2.86
C PRO A 124 7.62 10.81 -2.07
N THR A 125 6.53 10.23 -1.63
CA THR A 125 6.48 8.96 -0.89
C THR A 125 5.91 7.88 -1.81
N PRO A 126 6.55 6.71 -1.96
CA PRO A 126 6.01 5.64 -2.79
C PRO A 126 4.79 5.00 -2.14
N PHE A 127 3.87 4.46 -2.96
CA PHE A 127 2.82 3.55 -2.53
C PHE A 127 2.61 2.42 -3.53
N LEU A 128 2.21 1.26 -3.02
CA LEU A 128 1.99 0.06 -3.81
C LEU A 128 0.53 -0.40 -3.77
N VAL A 129 -0.20 -0.01 -2.75
CA VAL A 129 -1.58 -0.46 -2.51
C VAL A 129 -2.57 0.66 -2.75
N ALA A 130 -2.58 1.65 -1.89
CA ALA A 130 -3.50 2.79 -2.01
C ALA A 130 -3.05 3.97 -1.16
N CYS A 131 -3.36 5.16 -1.64
CA CYS A 131 -3.21 6.43 -0.93
C CYS A 131 -4.55 7.15 -0.89
N GLY A 132 -4.82 7.93 0.15
CA GLY A 132 -6.08 8.64 0.24
C GLY A 132 -6.04 9.87 1.13
N MET A 133 -6.99 10.78 0.85
CA MET A 133 -7.26 11.97 1.67
C MET A 133 -8.73 11.96 2.09
N GLY A 134 -8.97 12.01 3.41
CA GLY A 134 -10.32 12.10 3.95
C GLY A 134 -10.55 11.29 5.22
N ARG A 135 -11.81 10.89 5.44
CA ARG A 135 -12.26 10.22 6.66
C ARG A 135 -11.78 8.77 6.82
N ASP A 136 -11.37 8.13 5.72
CA ASP A 136 -10.73 6.81 5.75
C ASP A 136 -9.41 6.84 6.55
N ALA A 137 -8.60 7.89 6.39
CA ALA A 137 -7.41 8.10 7.21
C ALA A 137 -7.76 8.32 8.69
N GLU A 138 -8.88 9.01 9.00
CA GLU A 138 -9.38 9.11 10.38
C GLU A 138 -9.80 7.74 10.92
N ALA A 139 -10.44 6.90 10.11
CA ALA A 139 -10.81 5.54 10.51
C ALA A 139 -9.57 4.70 10.84
N ILE A 140 -8.52 4.79 10.01
CA ILE A 140 -7.23 4.16 10.27
C ILE A 140 -6.61 4.65 11.58
N ALA A 141 -6.66 5.96 11.86
CA ALA A 141 -6.12 6.56 13.08
C ALA A 141 -6.79 6.05 14.36
N GLN A 142 -8.11 5.84 14.33
CA GLN A 142 -8.88 5.39 15.48
C GLN A 142 -8.60 3.92 15.86
N VAL A 143 -8.09 3.13 14.92
CA VAL A 143 -7.72 1.75 15.18
C VAL A 143 -6.35 1.70 15.84
N SER A 144 -6.31 1.91 17.17
CA SER A 144 -5.06 1.88 17.94
C SER A 144 -4.33 0.55 17.83
N SER A 145 -2.99 0.58 17.86
CA SER A 145 -2.13 -0.60 17.81
C SER A 145 -2.38 -1.60 18.97
N ARG A 146 -2.86 -1.12 20.12
CA ARG A 146 -3.25 -1.96 21.26
C ARG A 146 -4.58 -2.68 21.04
N LEU A 147 -5.53 -2.01 20.38
CA LEU A 147 -6.84 -2.57 20.06
C LEU A 147 -6.73 -3.63 18.94
N LYS A 148 -5.86 -3.40 17.95
CA LYS A 148 -5.53 -4.38 16.90
C LYS A 148 -5.08 -5.74 17.47
N ARG A 149 -4.37 -5.74 18.61
CA ARG A 149 -3.85 -6.99 19.22
C ARG A 149 -4.85 -7.74 20.10
N ARG A 150 -5.87 -7.04 20.66
CA ARG A 150 -6.81 -7.64 21.62
C ARG A 150 -8.19 -7.97 21.06
N ILE A 151 -8.73 -7.19 20.17
CA ILE A 151 -10.14 -7.27 19.73
C ILE A 151 -10.23 -7.56 18.21
N GLY A 152 -9.13 -7.53 17.47
CA GLY A 152 -9.10 -7.86 16.04
C GLY A 152 -10.03 -6.99 15.20
N TRP A 153 -10.77 -7.60 14.25
CA TRP A 153 -11.61 -6.91 13.28
C TRP A 153 -12.81 -6.16 13.87
N LEU A 154 -13.30 -6.53 15.07
CA LEU A 154 -14.41 -5.86 15.74
C LEU A 154 -14.08 -4.41 16.13
N ALA A 155 -12.80 -4.14 16.46
CA ALA A 155 -12.36 -2.78 16.72
C ALA A 155 -12.37 -1.90 15.47
N TYR A 156 -12.10 -2.48 14.32
CA TYR A 156 -12.26 -1.80 13.03
C TYR A 156 -13.71 -1.47 12.73
N ALA A 157 -14.64 -2.35 13.12
CA ALA A 157 -16.06 -2.13 12.91
C ALA A 157 -16.61 -0.96 13.74
N ASP A 158 -16.26 -0.87 15.03
CA ASP A 158 -16.72 0.24 15.91
C ASP A 158 -16.09 1.60 15.50
N ALA A 159 -14.78 1.64 15.34
CA ALA A 159 -14.09 2.85 14.89
C ALA A 159 -14.59 3.30 13.51
N GLY A 160 -14.76 2.35 12.59
CA GLY A 160 -15.34 2.58 11.28
C GLY A 160 -16.75 3.14 11.37
N PHE A 161 -17.62 2.57 12.20
CA PHE A 161 -19.01 3.00 12.33
C PHE A 161 -19.16 4.46 12.79
N ARG A 162 -18.32 4.90 13.73
CA ARG A 162 -18.32 6.30 14.20
C ARG A 162 -17.87 7.28 13.11
N VAL A 163 -16.87 6.91 12.34
CA VAL A 163 -16.36 7.75 11.23
C VAL A 163 -17.33 7.72 10.05
N LEU A 164 -18.03 6.61 9.80
CA LEU A 164 -19.03 6.48 8.74
C LEU A 164 -20.17 7.50 8.86
N GLN A 165 -20.48 7.96 10.09
CA GLN A 165 -21.53 8.96 10.35
C GLN A 165 -21.06 10.41 10.13
N ARG A 166 -19.76 10.64 9.92
CA ARG A 166 -19.25 11.99 9.67
C ARG A 166 -19.65 12.50 8.29
N ARG A 167 -19.97 13.79 8.24
CA ARG A 167 -20.34 14.46 7.00
C ARG A 167 -19.17 14.46 6.00
N PRO A 168 -19.45 14.43 4.68
CA PRO A 168 -18.48 14.67 3.65
C PRO A 168 -17.73 16.00 3.86
N MET A 169 -16.49 16.04 3.42
CA MET A 169 -15.62 17.20 3.40
C MET A 169 -15.77 17.93 2.05
N HIS A 170 -15.53 19.21 2.03
CA HIS A 170 -15.35 19.96 0.77
C HIS A 170 -13.90 19.82 0.32
N LEU A 171 -13.71 19.16 -0.79
CA LEU A 171 -12.41 18.94 -1.43
C LEU A 171 -12.45 19.47 -2.87
N GLN A 172 -11.30 19.57 -3.49
CA GLN A 172 -11.17 19.71 -4.94
C GLN A 172 -10.43 18.50 -5.48
N VAL A 173 -10.93 17.92 -6.55
CA VAL A 173 -10.29 16.82 -7.26
C VAL A 173 -9.99 17.29 -8.67
N ASN A 174 -8.72 17.33 -9.05
CA ASN A 174 -8.25 17.87 -10.34
C ASN A 174 -8.81 19.26 -10.65
N GLY A 175 -8.90 20.12 -9.62
CA GLY A 175 -9.44 21.48 -9.73
C GLY A 175 -10.95 21.60 -9.54
N GLU A 176 -11.71 20.53 -9.66
CA GLU A 176 -13.17 20.53 -9.54
C GLU A 176 -13.61 20.42 -8.07
N PRO A 177 -14.48 21.33 -7.57
CA PRO A 177 -14.99 21.28 -6.21
C PRO A 177 -15.96 20.10 -6.04
N VAL A 178 -15.71 19.28 -5.02
CA VAL A 178 -16.51 18.08 -4.73
C VAL A 178 -16.80 17.93 -3.24
N ALA A 179 -17.94 17.34 -2.91
CA ALA A 179 -18.19 16.81 -1.58
C ALA A 179 -17.68 15.36 -1.54
N ALA A 180 -16.76 15.04 -0.63
CA ALA A 180 -16.25 13.68 -0.46
C ALA A 180 -16.07 13.34 1.01
N TRP A 181 -16.50 12.13 1.39
CA TRP A 181 -16.13 11.53 2.65
C TRP A 181 -14.65 11.11 2.58
N SER A 182 -14.25 10.56 1.45
CA SER A 182 -12.85 10.28 1.11
C SER A 182 -12.65 10.22 -0.40
N VAL A 183 -11.44 10.58 -0.82
CA VAL A 183 -10.88 10.27 -2.12
C VAL A 183 -9.75 9.28 -1.89
N LEU A 184 -9.90 8.08 -2.46
CA LEU A 184 -8.94 6.99 -2.39
C LEU A 184 -8.41 6.70 -3.79
N VAL A 185 -7.13 6.44 -3.89
CA VAL A 185 -6.46 6.11 -5.15
C VAL A 185 -5.64 4.84 -4.95
N GLY A 186 -5.97 3.81 -5.70
CA GLY A 186 -5.36 2.50 -5.61
C GLY A 186 -4.48 2.15 -6.81
N ASN A 187 -3.47 1.34 -6.57
CA ASN A 187 -2.61 0.71 -7.57
C ASN A 187 -2.90 -0.81 -7.68
N VAL A 188 -3.79 -1.32 -6.83
CA VAL A 188 -4.19 -2.73 -6.81
C VAL A 188 -5.67 -2.86 -6.44
N GLY A 189 -6.31 -3.95 -6.90
CA GLY A 189 -7.76 -4.12 -6.79
C GLY A 189 -8.28 -4.40 -5.38
N ARG A 190 -7.51 -5.16 -4.59
CA ARG A 190 -7.96 -5.68 -3.28
C ARG A 190 -7.36 -4.89 -2.13
N LEU A 191 -8.22 -4.35 -1.28
CA LEU A 191 -7.88 -3.90 0.06
C LEU A 191 -8.27 -4.97 1.11
N PRO A 192 -7.89 -4.82 2.40
CA PRO A 192 -8.07 -5.89 3.39
C PRO A 192 -9.48 -6.45 3.52
N LEU A 193 -10.50 -5.60 3.33
CA LEU A 193 -11.90 -5.95 3.57
C LEU A 193 -12.77 -5.87 2.32
N ALA A 194 -12.27 -5.35 1.18
CA ALA A 194 -13.11 -5.13 0.01
C ALA A 194 -12.31 -5.02 -1.29
N HIS A 195 -12.93 -5.38 -2.40
CA HIS A 195 -12.49 -5.03 -3.75
C HIS A 195 -13.00 -3.62 -4.11
N LEU A 196 -12.22 -2.60 -3.75
CA LEU A 196 -12.63 -1.22 -4.00
C LEU A 196 -12.29 -0.75 -5.41
N PHE A 197 -11.27 -1.32 -6.01
CA PHE A 197 -10.79 -0.96 -7.35
C PHE A 197 -10.90 -2.16 -8.31
N PRO A 198 -12.12 -2.51 -8.76
CA PRO A 198 -12.31 -3.61 -9.69
C PRO A 198 -11.54 -3.35 -10.99
N GLY A 199 -10.75 -4.31 -11.43
CA GLY A 199 -9.93 -4.18 -12.63
C GLY A 199 -8.51 -3.67 -12.39
N ALA A 200 -8.23 -3.02 -11.27
CA ALA A 200 -6.89 -2.52 -10.97
C ALA A 200 -5.86 -3.65 -10.87
N ARG A 201 -4.77 -3.48 -11.58
CA ARG A 201 -3.64 -4.40 -11.63
C ARG A 201 -2.34 -3.64 -11.37
N PRO A 202 -1.35 -4.27 -10.75
CA PRO A 202 -0.06 -3.62 -10.47
C PRO A 202 0.82 -3.39 -11.71
N ASP A 203 0.30 -3.65 -12.91
CA ASP A 203 0.99 -3.58 -14.19
C ASP A 203 0.12 -3.01 -15.32
N ASP A 204 -0.89 -2.17 -15.01
CA ASP A 204 -1.81 -1.58 -15.98
C ASP A 204 -1.51 -0.12 -16.32
N ALA A 205 -0.46 0.45 -15.73
CA ALA A 205 -0.01 1.82 -15.90
C ALA A 205 -1.03 2.90 -15.47
N LEU A 206 -2.00 2.55 -14.63
CA LEU A 206 -3.09 3.41 -14.20
C LEU A 206 -3.20 3.51 -12.68
N LEU A 207 -3.66 4.64 -12.23
CA LEU A 207 -4.20 4.85 -10.89
C LEU A 207 -5.72 4.69 -10.97
N HIS A 208 -6.27 3.87 -10.08
CA HIS A 208 -7.70 3.68 -9.93
C HIS A 208 -8.22 4.52 -8.79
N ALA A 209 -9.00 5.53 -9.10
CA ALA A 209 -9.51 6.46 -8.11
C ALA A 209 -10.97 6.21 -7.77
N ILE A 210 -11.32 6.42 -6.51
CA ILE A 210 -12.70 6.43 -6.04
C ILE A 210 -12.98 7.67 -5.20
N ARG A 211 -14.15 8.25 -5.40
CA ARG A 211 -14.74 9.24 -4.52
C ARG A 211 -15.95 8.64 -3.83
N ILE A 212 -16.04 8.79 -2.52
CA ILE A 212 -17.13 8.28 -1.68
C ILE A 212 -17.76 9.46 -0.97
N TRP A 213 -19.12 9.62 -1.05
CA TRP A 213 -19.83 10.71 -0.38
C TRP A 213 -21.20 10.26 0.16
N PRO A 214 -21.24 9.26 1.05
CA PRO A 214 -22.48 8.75 1.59
C PRO A 214 -23.21 9.84 2.41
N GLU A 215 -24.52 9.98 2.20
CA GLU A 215 -25.37 10.92 2.91
C GLU A 215 -26.25 10.24 3.94
N ARG A 216 -26.44 8.92 3.78
CA ARG A 216 -27.31 8.09 4.62
C ARG A 216 -26.63 6.76 4.93
N PRO A 217 -26.92 6.13 6.07
CA PRO A 217 -26.35 4.82 6.41
C PRO A 217 -26.57 3.74 5.35
N GLY A 218 -27.72 3.77 4.65
CA GLY A 218 -28.03 2.81 3.57
C GLY A 218 -27.06 2.88 2.38
N HIS A 219 -26.41 4.02 2.12
CA HIS A 219 -25.40 4.13 1.07
C HIS A 219 -24.17 3.28 1.39
N TRP A 220 -23.80 3.21 2.68
CA TRP A 220 -22.69 2.35 3.12
C TRP A 220 -22.98 0.88 2.92
N LEU A 221 -24.23 0.43 3.14
CA LEU A 221 -24.63 -0.96 2.88
C LEU A 221 -24.40 -1.32 1.42
N GLY A 222 -24.81 -0.45 0.49
CA GLY A 222 -24.61 -0.66 -0.95
C GLY A 222 -23.14 -0.68 -1.35
N ILE A 223 -22.33 0.23 -0.83
CA ILE A 223 -20.89 0.31 -1.10
C ILE A 223 -20.18 -0.93 -0.55
N THR A 224 -20.46 -1.29 0.71
CA THR A 224 -19.83 -2.43 1.39
C THR A 224 -20.23 -3.76 0.75
N ALA A 225 -21.52 -3.96 0.48
CA ALA A 225 -22.02 -5.18 -0.15
C ALA A 225 -21.37 -5.43 -1.51
N ARG A 226 -21.25 -4.39 -2.34
CA ARG A 226 -20.59 -4.52 -3.66
C ARG A 226 -19.08 -4.77 -3.54
N GLY A 227 -18.41 -4.10 -2.60
CA GLY A 227 -16.99 -4.36 -2.32
C GLY A 227 -16.75 -5.79 -1.86
N LEU A 228 -17.61 -6.35 -1.02
CA LEU A 228 -17.53 -7.74 -0.53
C LEU A 228 -17.88 -8.77 -1.62
N LEU A 229 -18.89 -8.47 -2.42
CA LEU A 229 -19.35 -9.36 -3.50
C LEU A 229 -18.51 -9.23 -4.78
N HIS A 230 -17.46 -8.39 -4.79
CA HIS A 230 -16.63 -8.12 -5.96
C HIS A 230 -17.47 -7.61 -7.17
N ASP A 231 -18.56 -6.90 -6.89
CA ASP A 231 -19.46 -6.38 -7.90
C ASP A 231 -18.93 -5.04 -8.45
N PRO A 232 -18.53 -4.98 -9.74
CA PRO A 232 -17.99 -3.76 -10.35
C PRO A 232 -19.06 -2.70 -10.63
N ARG A 233 -20.34 -3.02 -10.54
CA ARG A 233 -21.43 -2.08 -10.85
C ARG A 233 -21.35 -0.82 -9.98
N PRO A 234 -21.79 0.33 -10.50
CA PRO A 234 -21.81 1.57 -9.73
C PRO A 234 -22.61 1.43 -8.44
N ALA A 235 -22.12 1.95 -7.33
CA ALA A 235 -22.88 2.12 -6.10
C ALA A 235 -23.35 3.57 -6.00
N ALA A 236 -24.51 3.79 -5.38
CA ALA A 236 -24.94 5.14 -5.06
C ALA A 236 -23.91 5.83 -4.16
N ARG A 237 -23.55 7.07 -4.49
CA ARG A 237 -22.57 7.85 -3.74
C ARG A 237 -21.14 7.30 -3.74
N LEU A 238 -20.80 6.57 -4.80
CA LEU A 238 -19.45 6.12 -5.12
C LEU A 238 -19.20 6.34 -6.60
N GLU A 239 -18.20 7.11 -6.93
CA GLU A 239 -17.70 7.34 -8.28
C GLU A 239 -16.34 6.67 -8.44
N ARG A 240 -16.05 6.15 -9.63
CA ARG A 240 -14.77 5.54 -9.99
C ARG A 240 -14.27 6.14 -11.29
N TRP A 241 -12.96 6.35 -11.38
CA TRP A 241 -12.29 6.73 -12.61
C TRP A 241 -10.84 6.23 -12.61
N GLU A 242 -10.23 6.22 -13.76
CA GLU A 242 -8.84 5.86 -13.97
C GLU A 242 -8.06 7.07 -14.46
N SER A 243 -6.81 7.20 -14.06
CA SER A 243 -5.96 8.31 -14.45
C SER A 243 -4.48 7.95 -14.26
N THR A 244 -3.58 8.66 -14.90
CA THR A 244 -2.14 8.58 -14.60
C THR A 244 -1.72 9.53 -13.48
N HIS A 245 -2.57 10.47 -13.11
CA HIS A 245 -2.36 11.41 -12.02
C HIS A 245 -3.70 11.82 -11.40
N VAL A 246 -3.67 12.12 -10.11
CA VAL A 246 -4.82 12.63 -9.36
C VAL A 246 -4.33 13.70 -8.40
N GLU A 247 -4.95 14.87 -8.42
CA GLU A 247 -4.70 15.91 -7.43
C GLU A 247 -5.92 16.05 -6.52
N VAL A 248 -5.68 16.09 -5.21
CA VAL A 248 -6.71 16.35 -4.20
C VAL A 248 -6.28 17.52 -3.34
N CYS A 249 -7.11 18.56 -3.30
CA CYS A 249 -6.87 19.74 -2.47
C CYS A 249 -7.98 19.91 -1.43
N SER A 250 -7.60 20.40 -0.25
CA SER A 250 -8.52 20.70 0.85
C SER A 250 -8.31 22.15 1.34
N PRO A 251 -9.37 22.90 1.64
CA PRO A 251 -9.26 24.26 2.15
C PRO A 251 -8.62 24.31 3.56
N ALA A 252 -8.70 23.23 4.33
CA ALA A 252 -8.05 23.05 5.62
C ALA A 252 -7.23 21.75 5.61
N PRO A 253 -6.22 21.60 6.50
CA PRO A 253 -5.48 20.35 6.60
C PRO A 253 -6.41 19.15 6.80
N ALA A 254 -6.35 18.18 5.90
CA ALA A 254 -7.16 16.97 5.90
C ALA A 254 -6.30 15.74 6.20
N PRO A 255 -6.86 14.70 6.85
CA PRO A 255 -6.15 13.46 7.11
C PRO A 255 -5.74 12.77 5.81
N VAL A 256 -4.51 12.24 5.79
CA VAL A 256 -3.93 11.53 4.65
C VAL A 256 -3.33 10.20 5.13
N HIS A 257 -3.42 9.18 4.32
CA HIS A 257 -2.66 7.94 4.53
C HIS A 257 -1.98 7.46 3.24
N VAL A 258 -0.91 6.71 3.39
CA VAL A 258 -0.18 6.03 2.31
C VAL A 258 -0.01 4.56 2.69
N ASP A 259 -0.60 3.64 1.93
CA ASP A 259 -0.64 2.19 2.21
C ASP A 259 -1.09 1.84 3.64
N GLY A 260 -1.96 2.67 4.23
CA GLY A 260 -2.46 2.51 5.59
C GLY A 260 -1.58 3.12 6.68
N ASP A 261 -0.44 3.72 6.35
CA ASP A 261 0.34 4.53 7.27
C ASP A 261 -0.17 5.97 7.27
N LEU A 262 -0.45 6.49 8.46
CA LEU A 262 -0.92 7.86 8.63
C LEU A 262 0.20 8.85 8.34
N MET A 263 -0.12 9.85 7.54
CA MET A 263 0.76 10.96 7.23
C MET A 263 0.31 12.21 8.01
N PRO A 264 1.16 13.23 8.17
CA PRO A 264 0.70 14.52 8.66
C PRO A 264 -0.48 15.03 7.85
N PRO A 265 -1.50 15.66 8.50
CA PRO A 265 -2.61 16.27 7.76
C PRO A 265 -2.11 17.29 6.74
N ALA A 266 -2.68 17.27 5.54
CA ALA A 266 -2.20 18.06 4.41
C ALA A 266 -3.32 18.83 3.72
N ARG A 267 -2.94 19.88 2.97
CA ARG A 267 -3.87 20.64 2.12
C ARG A 267 -3.85 20.17 0.68
N ARG A 268 -2.74 19.59 0.22
CA ARG A 268 -2.57 19.11 -1.15
C ARG A 268 -1.95 17.72 -1.17
N LEU A 269 -2.57 16.85 -1.94
CA LEU A 269 -2.09 15.51 -2.22
C LEU A 269 -2.05 15.35 -3.75
N HIS A 270 -0.86 15.24 -4.32
CA HIS A 270 -0.66 14.94 -5.73
C HIS A 270 -0.16 13.51 -5.88
N LEU A 271 -0.89 12.71 -6.66
CA LEU A 271 -0.63 11.30 -6.90
C LEU A 271 -0.29 11.08 -8.37
N SER A 272 0.73 10.29 -8.62
CA SER A 272 1.13 9.90 -9.98
C SER A 272 1.53 8.43 -10.02
N ILE A 273 1.47 7.81 -11.20
CA ILE A 273 1.96 6.45 -11.44
C ILE A 273 3.25 6.48 -12.24
N GLN A 274 4.18 5.62 -11.90
CA GLN A 274 5.38 5.33 -12.70
C GLN A 274 5.25 3.89 -13.22
N PRO A 275 4.92 3.73 -14.50
CA PRO A 275 4.67 2.42 -15.09
C PRO A 275 5.93 1.56 -15.15
N GLY A 276 5.77 0.25 -14.87
CA GLY A 276 6.81 -0.75 -15.01
C GLY A 276 8.09 -0.48 -14.22
N ALA A 277 8.01 0.35 -13.18
CA ALA A 277 9.16 0.90 -12.48
C ALA A 277 9.89 -0.10 -11.59
N VAL A 278 9.23 -1.19 -11.16
CA VAL A 278 9.80 -2.16 -10.22
C VAL A 278 9.73 -3.56 -10.80
N LEU A 279 10.87 -4.24 -10.82
CA LEU A 279 10.95 -5.64 -11.24
C LEU A 279 10.60 -6.55 -10.06
N ILE A 280 9.47 -7.24 -10.12
CA ILE A 280 8.98 -8.13 -9.05
C ILE A 280 9.09 -9.59 -9.46
N ARG A 281 9.62 -10.44 -8.57
CA ARG A 281 9.69 -11.91 -8.73
C ARG A 281 8.51 -12.63 -8.11
#